data_ff2535a169e1044f151dcb56338b35d7
#
_entry.id   ff2535a169e1044f151dcb56338b35d7
#
_cell.length_a   1.000
_cell.length_b   1.000
_cell.length_c   1.000
_cell.angle_alpha   90.00
_cell.angle_beta   90.00
_cell.angle_gamma   90.00
#
_symmetry.space_group_name_H-M   'P 1'
#
loop_
_entity.id
_entity.type
_entity.pdbx_description
1 polymer ?
#
loop_
_entity_poly.entity_id
_entity_poly.type
_entity_poly.pdbx_seq_one_letter_code
_entity_poly.pdbx_strand_id
1 'polypeptide(L)'
;MSTSRPDASADLPAWLQYLESIHAKAIDLGLDRVRQVAGRLDLSLDGVKFMVGGTNGKGSTCAMLESILLAAGYRVGLYTSPHLIDFNERARINGEIASDAALVQQFEAVEAARGDISLTYFEFTTLAILRLFAQSRLDAVVLEVGLGGRLDAVNIVDADCSIITSIDLDHTDWLGDTREKIGFEKAHIYRAGRPAIC
;
A
#
# COMPACT_ATOMS: atom_id res chain seq x y z
N MET A 1 -11.40 -17.00 -18.69
CA MET A 1 -12.76 -16.37 -18.65
C MET A 1 -12.50 -14.90 -18.55
N SER A 2 -12.98 -14.08 -19.50
CA SER A 2 -12.86 -12.62 -19.41
C SER A 2 -13.81 -12.16 -18.33
N THR A 3 -13.31 -11.76 -17.20
CA THR A 3 -14.12 -11.14 -16.17
C THR A 3 -14.41 -9.70 -16.62
N SER A 4 -15.66 -9.41 -16.95
CA SER A 4 -16.10 -8.05 -17.22
C SER A 4 -15.97 -7.22 -15.94
N ARG A 5 -15.78 -5.90 -16.12
CA ARG A 5 -15.82 -4.95 -15.00
C ARG A 5 -17.06 -5.20 -14.14
N PRO A 6 -16.93 -5.25 -12.79
CA PRO A 6 -18.05 -5.36 -11.89
C PRO A 6 -19.04 -4.20 -12.07
N ASP A 7 -20.33 -4.47 -11.87
CA ASP A 7 -21.35 -3.43 -11.89
C ASP A 7 -21.42 -2.68 -10.54
N ALA A 8 -22.24 -1.62 -10.49
CA ALA A 8 -22.36 -0.77 -9.29
C ALA A 8 -22.97 -1.50 -8.06
N SER A 9 -23.48 -2.71 -8.21
CA SER A 9 -24.03 -3.54 -7.11
C SER A 9 -23.07 -4.64 -6.66
N ALA A 10 -21.89 -4.75 -7.29
CA ALA A 10 -20.94 -5.81 -7.02
C ALA A 10 -20.34 -5.67 -5.61
N ASP A 11 -20.23 -6.81 -4.93
CA ASP A 11 -19.60 -6.91 -3.62
C ASP A 11 -18.07 -6.90 -3.71
N LEU A 12 -17.40 -6.83 -2.55
CA LEU A 12 -15.95 -6.82 -2.48
C LEU A 12 -15.31 -8.09 -3.09
N PRO A 13 -15.80 -9.32 -2.84
CA PRO A 13 -15.26 -10.51 -3.48
C PRO A 13 -15.28 -10.47 -5.02
N ALA A 14 -16.36 -9.97 -5.62
CA ALA A 14 -16.47 -9.84 -7.07
C ALA A 14 -15.41 -8.85 -7.62
N TRP A 15 -15.17 -7.74 -6.92
CA TRP A 15 -14.11 -6.81 -7.26
C TRP A 15 -12.73 -7.44 -7.17
N LEU A 16 -12.43 -8.14 -6.08
CA LEU A 16 -11.13 -8.80 -5.89
C LEU A 16 -10.84 -9.82 -6.99
N GLN A 17 -11.85 -10.64 -7.36
CA GLN A 17 -11.73 -11.59 -8.47
C GLN A 17 -11.48 -10.88 -9.82
N TYR A 18 -12.15 -9.77 -10.07
CA TYR A 18 -11.92 -8.97 -11.27
C TYR A 18 -10.48 -8.45 -11.30
N LEU A 19 -9.97 -7.89 -10.20
CA LEU A 19 -8.64 -7.30 -10.10
C LEU A 19 -7.51 -8.31 -10.37
N GLU A 20 -7.70 -9.59 -10.07
CA GLU A 20 -6.74 -10.65 -10.40
C GLU A 20 -6.59 -10.86 -11.92
N SER A 21 -7.55 -10.41 -12.73
CA SER A 21 -7.60 -10.63 -14.18
C SER A 21 -7.18 -9.44 -15.03
N ILE A 22 -7.11 -8.24 -14.47
CA ILE A 22 -6.90 -7.00 -15.27
C ILE A 22 -5.46 -6.74 -15.67
N HIS A 23 -4.51 -7.49 -15.10
CA HIS A 23 -3.10 -7.41 -15.44
C HIS A 23 -2.51 -8.80 -15.72
N ALA A 24 -1.66 -8.90 -16.74
CA ALA A 24 -1.12 -10.20 -17.18
C ALA A 24 -0.12 -10.83 -16.20
N LYS A 25 0.48 -10.02 -15.33
CA LYS A 25 1.50 -10.47 -14.36
C LYS A 25 1.02 -10.17 -12.94
N ALA A 26 1.20 -11.12 -12.03
CA ALA A 26 0.92 -10.91 -10.61
C ALA A 26 1.87 -9.88 -9.97
N ILE A 27 3.14 -9.88 -10.40
CA ILE A 27 4.17 -8.93 -9.99
C ILE A 27 4.75 -8.27 -11.25
N ASP A 28 4.65 -6.96 -11.32
CA ASP A 28 5.23 -6.13 -12.39
C ASP A 28 5.73 -4.83 -11.77
N LEU A 29 7.00 -4.85 -11.35
CA LEU A 29 7.62 -3.76 -10.58
C LEU A 29 7.78 -2.50 -11.44
N GLY A 30 7.35 -1.36 -10.88
CA GLY A 30 7.45 -0.05 -11.53
C GLY A 30 6.50 0.95 -10.88
N LEU A 31 6.81 2.24 -10.97
CA LEU A 31 6.00 3.28 -10.35
C LEU A 31 5.22 4.14 -11.35
N ASP A 32 5.49 4.02 -12.64
CA ASP A 32 4.92 4.94 -13.64
C ASP A 32 3.40 4.79 -13.76
N ARG A 33 2.90 3.56 -13.80
CA ARG A 33 1.47 3.27 -13.87
C ARG A 33 0.73 3.83 -12.65
N VAL A 34 1.26 3.51 -11.47
CA VAL A 34 0.68 3.93 -10.18
C VAL A 34 0.70 5.46 -10.05
N ARG A 35 1.81 6.11 -10.39
CA ARG A 35 1.92 7.58 -10.36
C ARG A 35 0.94 8.27 -11.32
N GLN A 36 0.77 7.74 -12.53
CA GLN A 36 -0.19 8.28 -13.48
C GLN A 36 -1.63 8.23 -12.93
N VAL A 37 -2.02 7.09 -12.36
CA VAL A 37 -3.37 6.93 -11.81
C VAL A 37 -3.54 7.74 -10.51
N ALA A 38 -2.53 7.78 -9.64
CA ALA A 38 -2.52 8.62 -8.45
C ALA A 38 -2.72 10.11 -8.80
N GLY A 39 -2.05 10.58 -9.87
CA GLY A 39 -2.24 11.95 -10.38
C GLY A 39 -3.65 12.23 -10.90
N ARG A 40 -4.30 11.25 -11.56
CA ARG A 40 -5.69 11.38 -12.01
C ARG A 40 -6.69 11.37 -10.86
N LEU A 41 -6.34 10.74 -9.73
CA LEU A 41 -7.12 10.71 -8.50
C LEU A 41 -6.92 11.95 -7.63
N ASP A 42 -5.98 12.83 -7.99
CA ASP A 42 -5.52 13.95 -7.16
C ASP A 42 -5.18 13.47 -5.73
N LEU A 43 -4.46 12.34 -5.66
CA LEU A 43 -4.21 11.63 -4.42
C LEU A 43 -3.16 12.36 -3.60
N SER A 44 -3.57 12.90 -2.47
CA SER A 44 -2.72 13.55 -1.46
C SER A 44 -3.07 13.06 -0.07
N LEU A 45 -2.05 12.67 0.69
CA LEU A 45 -2.20 12.28 2.08
C LEU A 45 -1.78 13.44 2.99
N ASP A 46 -2.71 13.87 3.82
CA ASP A 46 -2.42 14.77 4.92
C ASP A 46 -1.78 14.03 6.10
N GLY A 47 -1.26 14.77 7.06
CA GLY A 47 -0.65 14.20 8.26
C GLY A 47 0.75 13.63 8.04
N VAL A 48 1.28 13.02 9.11
CA VAL A 48 2.63 12.43 9.13
C VAL A 48 2.60 11.04 8.52
N LYS A 49 3.48 10.76 7.57
CA LYS A 49 3.58 9.49 6.85
C LYS A 49 4.77 8.70 7.32
N PHE A 50 4.52 7.55 7.93
CA PHE A 50 5.52 6.54 8.28
C PHE A 50 5.55 5.46 7.21
N MET A 51 6.73 5.10 6.72
CA MET A 51 6.90 3.98 5.80
C MET A 51 7.77 2.91 6.43
N VAL A 52 7.28 1.68 6.46
CA VAL A 52 7.95 0.55 7.12
C VAL A 52 8.29 -0.52 6.09
N GLY A 53 9.58 -0.68 5.84
CA GLY A 53 10.16 -1.73 5.01
C GLY A 53 10.95 -2.74 5.84
N GLY A 54 11.38 -3.83 5.21
CA GLY A 54 12.20 -4.85 5.84
C GLY A 54 11.90 -6.25 5.32
N THR A 55 12.72 -7.21 5.70
CA THR A 55 12.45 -8.63 5.40
C THR A 55 11.43 -9.17 6.39
N ASN A 56 11.70 -9.08 7.69
CA ASN A 56 10.83 -9.55 8.75
C ASN A 56 10.47 -8.40 9.71
N GLY A 57 9.36 -8.51 10.43
CA GLY A 57 8.98 -7.57 11.49
C GLY A 57 8.23 -6.31 11.03
N LYS A 58 7.98 -6.14 9.73
CA LYS A 58 7.25 -4.98 9.19
C LYS A 58 5.88 -4.81 9.85
N GLY A 59 5.01 -5.84 9.73
CA GLY A 59 3.65 -5.80 10.29
C GLY A 59 3.63 -5.56 11.80
N SER A 60 4.55 -6.18 12.57
CA SER A 60 4.66 -5.93 14.02
C SER A 60 5.04 -4.49 14.33
N THR A 61 5.99 -3.92 13.57
CA THR A 61 6.38 -2.51 13.72
C THR A 61 5.22 -1.57 13.36
N CYS A 62 4.50 -1.87 12.30
CA CYS A 62 3.30 -1.13 11.90
C CYS A 62 2.22 -1.15 12.98
N ALA A 63 1.92 -2.32 13.55
CA ALA A 63 0.95 -2.47 14.62
C ALA A 63 1.35 -1.73 15.91
N MET A 64 2.65 -1.73 16.25
CA MET A 64 3.17 -0.97 17.39
C MET A 64 3.03 0.55 17.17
N LEU A 65 3.38 1.04 15.97
CA LEU A 65 3.23 2.46 15.63
C LEU A 65 1.77 2.88 15.69
N GLU A 66 0.86 2.10 15.12
CA GLU A 66 -0.58 2.36 15.21
C GLU A 66 -1.03 2.46 16.67
N SER A 67 -0.68 1.47 17.49
CA SER A 67 -1.07 1.42 18.90
C SER A 67 -0.56 2.63 19.70
N ILE A 68 0.70 3.03 19.49
CA ILE A 68 1.31 4.19 20.17
C ILE A 68 0.62 5.49 19.74
N LEU A 69 0.39 5.66 18.45
CA LEU A 69 -0.24 6.87 17.91
C LEU A 69 -1.69 7.00 18.37
N LEU A 70 -2.46 5.91 18.37
CA LEU A 70 -3.83 5.87 18.88
C LEU A 70 -3.88 6.19 20.36
N ALA A 71 -2.98 5.59 21.18
CA ALA A 71 -2.88 5.88 22.60
C ALA A 71 -2.51 7.35 22.89
N ALA A 72 -1.79 8.00 21.97
CA ALA A 72 -1.49 9.43 22.04
C ALA A 72 -2.63 10.34 21.54
N GLY A 73 -3.76 9.75 21.09
CA GLY A 73 -4.95 10.49 20.70
C GLY A 73 -4.97 10.93 19.21
N TYR A 74 -4.06 10.45 18.39
CA TYR A 74 -4.04 10.75 16.95
C TYR A 74 -5.03 9.86 16.18
N ARG A 75 -5.55 10.40 15.06
CA ARG A 75 -6.31 9.64 14.07
C ARG A 75 -5.32 8.97 13.12
N VAL A 76 -5.38 7.65 13.02
CA VAL A 76 -4.35 6.85 12.34
C VAL A 76 -4.95 6.01 11.22
N GLY A 77 -4.31 6.03 10.05
CA GLY A 77 -4.50 5.06 9.00
C GLY A 77 -3.36 4.05 8.99
N LEU A 78 -3.69 2.77 8.93
CA LEU A 78 -2.72 1.70 8.81
C LEU A 78 -2.95 0.88 7.54
N TYR A 79 -1.94 0.79 6.69
CA TYR A 79 -1.88 -0.10 5.54
C TYR A 79 -0.89 -1.22 5.78
N THR A 80 -1.34 -2.47 5.68
CA THR A 80 -0.50 -3.68 5.82
C THR A 80 -0.74 -4.67 4.70
N SER A 81 0.23 -5.53 4.40
CA SER A 81 0.11 -6.63 3.44
C SER A 81 1.11 -7.75 3.71
N PRO A 82 0.73 -9.02 3.42
CA PRO A 82 -0.60 -9.47 3.00
C PRO A 82 -1.59 -9.49 4.15
N HIS A 83 -2.87 -9.73 3.87
CA HIS A 83 -3.88 -10.08 4.87
C HIS A 83 -3.76 -11.55 5.29
N LEU A 84 -4.31 -11.90 6.45
CA LEU A 84 -4.31 -13.27 6.98
C LEU A 84 -5.58 -14.04 6.62
N ILE A 85 -6.73 -13.42 6.73
CA ILE A 85 -8.05 -14.01 6.50
C ILE A 85 -8.82 -13.18 5.47
N ASP A 86 -9.11 -11.93 5.80
CA ASP A 86 -9.95 -11.05 4.99
C ASP A 86 -9.14 -9.90 4.39
N PHE A 87 -9.43 -9.56 3.12
CA PHE A 87 -8.78 -8.47 2.40
C PHE A 87 -8.79 -7.15 3.19
N ASN A 88 -9.87 -6.87 3.89
CA ASN A 88 -10.11 -5.66 4.66
C ASN A 88 -9.05 -5.38 5.72
N GLU A 89 -8.38 -6.41 6.24
CA GLU A 89 -7.27 -6.29 7.19
C GLU A 89 -6.15 -5.37 6.69
N ARG A 90 -6.04 -5.21 5.35
CA ARG A 90 -5.03 -4.34 4.72
C ARG A 90 -5.26 -2.86 4.97
N ALA A 91 -6.45 -2.47 5.38
CA ALA A 91 -6.82 -1.07 5.62
C ALA A 91 -7.51 -0.91 6.97
N ARG A 92 -6.87 -0.18 7.88
CA ARG A 92 -7.46 0.17 9.18
C ARG A 92 -7.49 1.68 9.35
N ILE A 93 -8.58 2.17 9.94
CA ILE A 93 -8.75 3.58 10.29
C ILE A 93 -9.09 3.66 11.77
N ASN A 94 -8.27 4.33 12.54
CA ASN A 94 -8.42 4.48 13.99
C ASN A 94 -8.58 3.13 14.73
N GLY A 95 -7.80 2.11 14.30
CA GLY A 95 -7.85 0.77 14.87
C GLY A 95 -8.95 -0.14 14.32
N GLU A 96 -9.89 0.38 13.55
CA GLU A 96 -11.00 -0.37 12.98
C GLU A 96 -10.72 -0.79 11.54
N ILE A 97 -11.03 -2.04 11.19
CA ILE A 97 -10.89 -2.57 9.83
C ILE A 97 -11.91 -1.87 8.91
N ALA A 98 -11.47 -1.49 7.72
CA ALA A 98 -12.32 -0.85 6.72
C ALA A 98 -13.47 -1.77 6.27
N SER A 99 -14.67 -1.22 6.10
CA SER A 99 -15.82 -1.98 5.62
C SER A 99 -15.71 -2.28 4.12
N ASP A 100 -16.38 -3.35 3.66
CA ASP A 100 -16.49 -3.70 2.25
C ASP A 100 -16.98 -2.51 1.41
N ALA A 101 -18.04 -1.85 1.89
CA ALA A 101 -18.62 -0.71 1.18
C ALA A 101 -17.61 0.46 1.02
N ALA A 102 -16.81 0.74 2.05
CA ALA A 102 -15.78 1.76 1.96
C ALA A 102 -14.70 1.41 0.94
N LEU A 103 -14.28 0.14 0.88
CA LEU A 103 -13.28 -0.35 -0.08
C LEU A 103 -13.83 -0.38 -1.50
N VAL A 104 -15.04 -0.89 -1.72
CA VAL A 104 -15.70 -0.94 -3.04
C VAL A 104 -15.83 0.46 -3.62
N GLN A 105 -16.24 1.45 -2.84
CA GLN A 105 -16.29 2.84 -3.28
C GLN A 105 -14.93 3.34 -3.79
N GLN A 106 -13.83 2.95 -3.16
CA GLN A 106 -12.50 3.32 -3.64
C GLN A 106 -12.12 2.55 -4.90
N PHE A 107 -12.49 1.28 -5.01
CA PHE A 107 -12.25 0.48 -6.21
C PHE A 107 -12.95 1.08 -7.43
N GLU A 108 -14.21 1.50 -7.31
CA GLU A 108 -14.92 2.20 -8.37
C GLU A 108 -14.20 3.46 -8.84
N ALA A 109 -13.68 4.23 -7.90
CA ALA A 109 -12.98 5.47 -8.22
C ALA A 109 -11.61 5.21 -8.90
N VAL A 110 -10.85 4.21 -8.43
CA VAL A 110 -9.58 3.82 -9.07
C VAL A 110 -9.85 3.27 -10.47
N GLU A 111 -10.88 2.45 -10.66
CA GLU A 111 -11.28 1.91 -11.96
C GLU A 111 -11.64 3.02 -12.94
N ALA A 112 -12.37 4.02 -12.50
CA ALA A 112 -12.69 5.18 -13.33
C ALA A 112 -11.45 6.00 -13.70
N ALA A 113 -10.51 6.17 -12.75
CA ALA A 113 -9.32 6.99 -12.95
C ALA A 113 -8.26 6.29 -13.81
N ARG A 114 -8.10 4.95 -13.69
CA ARG A 114 -7.07 4.25 -14.46
C ARG A 114 -7.35 4.26 -15.97
N GLY A 115 -8.61 4.24 -16.39
CA GLY A 115 -8.97 4.14 -17.82
C GLY A 115 -8.32 2.91 -18.45
N ASP A 116 -7.49 3.14 -19.47
CA ASP A 116 -6.77 2.07 -20.18
C ASP A 116 -5.45 1.63 -19.53
N ILE A 117 -5.06 2.25 -18.40
CA ILE A 117 -3.84 1.86 -17.69
C ILE A 117 -4.09 0.53 -16.99
N SER A 118 -3.30 -0.49 -17.34
CA SER A 118 -3.32 -1.78 -16.67
C SER A 118 -2.56 -1.67 -15.36
N LEU A 119 -3.21 -2.03 -14.25
CA LEU A 119 -2.63 -2.07 -12.90
C LEU A 119 -2.58 -3.51 -12.40
N THR A 120 -1.49 -3.90 -11.74
CA THR A 120 -1.47 -5.15 -10.98
C THR A 120 -2.47 -5.09 -9.83
N TYR A 121 -2.87 -6.25 -9.31
CA TYR A 121 -3.73 -6.34 -8.11
C TYR A 121 -3.19 -5.47 -6.96
N PHE A 122 -1.88 -5.53 -6.71
CA PHE A 122 -1.24 -4.78 -5.63
C PHE A 122 -1.26 -3.27 -5.89
N GLU A 123 -0.93 -2.83 -7.10
CA GLU A 123 -0.98 -1.41 -7.47
C GLU A 123 -2.38 -0.82 -7.32
N PHE A 124 -3.38 -1.54 -7.82
CA PHE A 124 -4.77 -1.11 -7.76
C PHE A 124 -5.27 -0.98 -6.32
N THR A 125 -5.07 -2.03 -5.52
CA THR A 125 -5.53 -2.06 -4.13
C THR A 125 -4.78 -1.07 -3.24
N THR A 126 -3.50 -0.83 -3.51
CA THR A 126 -2.72 0.23 -2.84
C THR A 126 -3.32 1.61 -3.12
N LEU A 127 -3.59 1.96 -4.38
CA LEU A 127 -4.23 3.24 -4.73
C LEU A 127 -5.59 3.42 -4.05
N ALA A 128 -6.40 2.38 -4.01
CA ALA A 128 -7.71 2.42 -3.37
C ALA A 128 -7.61 2.70 -1.87
N ILE A 129 -6.69 2.02 -1.17
CA ILE A 129 -6.49 2.22 0.27
C ILE A 129 -5.88 3.61 0.56
N LEU A 130 -4.90 4.05 -0.22
CA LEU A 130 -4.35 5.39 -0.08
C LEU A 130 -5.43 6.48 -0.29
N ARG A 131 -6.34 6.28 -1.26
CA ARG A 131 -7.45 7.19 -1.48
C ARG A 131 -8.46 7.19 -0.32
N LEU A 132 -8.75 6.03 0.26
CA LEU A 132 -9.55 5.93 1.48
C LEU A 132 -8.93 6.75 2.61
N PHE A 133 -7.62 6.65 2.80
CA PHE A 133 -6.90 7.42 3.82
C PHE A 133 -6.93 8.93 3.54
N ALA A 134 -6.75 9.34 2.28
CA ALA A 134 -6.82 10.74 1.88
C ALA A 134 -8.17 11.39 2.24
N GLN A 135 -9.26 10.61 2.22
CA GLN A 135 -10.60 11.07 2.56
C GLN A 135 -10.92 11.03 4.07
N SER A 136 -10.07 10.40 4.88
CA SER A 136 -10.36 10.08 6.28
C SER A 136 -9.85 11.12 7.28
N ARG A 137 -9.24 12.24 6.85
CA ARG A 137 -8.71 13.32 7.70
C ARG A 137 -7.81 12.80 8.83
N LEU A 138 -6.81 11.99 8.47
CA LEU A 138 -5.90 11.36 9.41
C LEU A 138 -4.78 12.31 9.86
N ASP A 139 -4.33 12.15 11.11
CA ASP A 139 -3.17 12.88 11.64
C ASP A 139 -1.86 12.14 11.32
N ALA A 140 -1.93 10.81 11.19
CA ALA A 140 -0.81 9.98 10.80
C ALA A 140 -1.25 8.80 9.91
N VAL A 141 -0.36 8.38 9.02
CA VAL A 141 -0.55 7.20 8.17
C VAL A 141 0.69 6.31 8.29
N VAL A 142 0.48 5.03 8.59
CA VAL A 142 1.52 4.00 8.66
C VAL A 142 1.37 3.08 7.46
N LEU A 143 2.42 2.99 6.65
CA LEU A 143 2.41 2.28 5.38
C LEU A 143 3.44 1.15 5.38
N GLU A 144 2.98 -0.09 5.29
CA GLU A 144 3.85 -1.25 5.10
C GLU A 144 4.22 -1.42 3.63
N VAL A 145 5.52 -1.59 3.37
CA VAL A 145 6.04 -1.95 2.04
C VAL A 145 5.76 -3.43 1.77
N GLY A 146 5.17 -3.73 0.62
CA GLY A 146 4.86 -5.10 0.22
C GLY A 146 6.11 -5.87 -0.23
N LEU A 147 6.82 -5.37 -1.24
CA LEU A 147 7.96 -6.03 -1.85
C LEU A 147 9.11 -5.06 -2.13
N GLY A 148 10.28 -5.34 -1.56
CA GLY A 148 11.48 -4.52 -1.79
C GLY A 148 11.38 -3.15 -1.15
N GLY A 149 11.14 -2.13 -1.93
CA GLY A 149 10.99 -0.73 -1.52
C GLY A 149 10.99 0.19 -2.75
N ARG A 150 12.08 0.22 -3.52
CA ARG A 150 12.30 1.16 -4.63
C ARG A 150 11.15 1.23 -5.63
N LEU A 151 10.62 0.10 -6.02
CA LEU A 151 9.57 -0.03 -7.04
C LEU A 151 8.24 -0.54 -6.48
N ASP A 152 8.10 -0.56 -5.16
CA ASP A 152 6.83 -0.90 -4.50
C ASP A 152 5.80 0.22 -4.70
N ALA A 153 4.55 -0.15 -4.97
CA ALA A 153 3.48 0.82 -5.22
C ALA A 153 3.28 1.83 -4.08
N VAL A 154 3.52 1.41 -2.82
CA VAL A 154 3.43 2.30 -1.65
C VAL A 154 4.47 3.42 -1.71
N ASN A 155 5.63 3.19 -2.36
CA ASN A 155 6.72 4.15 -2.44
C ASN A 155 6.48 5.36 -3.38
N ILE A 156 5.28 5.48 -3.94
CA ILE A 156 4.83 6.75 -4.55
C ILE A 156 4.59 7.84 -3.51
N VAL A 157 4.41 7.45 -2.24
CA VAL A 157 4.20 8.37 -1.11
C VAL A 157 5.54 8.84 -0.59
N ASP A 158 5.72 10.16 -0.47
CA ASP A 158 6.89 10.73 0.20
C ASP A 158 6.71 10.67 1.71
N ALA A 159 7.40 9.72 2.34
CA ALA A 159 7.32 9.51 3.77
C ALA A 159 8.04 10.62 4.57
N ASP A 160 7.48 10.98 5.72
CA ASP A 160 8.10 11.90 6.68
C ASP A 160 9.08 11.19 7.62
N CYS A 161 8.90 9.87 7.81
CA CYS A 161 9.83 9.00 8.52
C CYS A 161 9.80 7.61 7.88
N SER A 162 10.95 7.00 7.65
CA SER A 162 11.04 5.64 7.09
C SER A 162 11.85 4.72 7.99
N ILE A 163 11.38 3.49 8.12
CA ILE A 163 11.93 2.47 9.02
C ILE A 163 12.25 1.22 8.21
N ILE A 164 13.46 0.68 8.34
CA ILE A 164 13.81 -0.66 7.86
C ILE A 164 14.03 -1.55 9.07
N THR A 165 13.19 -2.57 9.22
CA THR A 165 13.18 -3.44 10.40
C THR A 165 14.32 -4.46 10.40
N SER A 166 14.58 -5.07 9.24
CA SER A 166 15.67 -6.03 9.05
C SER A 166 15.95 -6.23 7.56
N ILE A 167 17.15 -6.70 7.25
CA ILE A 167 17.55 -7.10 5.89
C ILE A 167 18.07 -8.52 5.94
N ASP A 168 17.41 -9.42 5.23
CA ASP A 168 17.83 -10.80 5.04
C ASP A 168 17.50 -11.29 3.63
N LEU A 169 17.94 -12.49 3.28
CA LEU A 169 17.66 -13.11 1.98
C LEU A 169 16.18 -13.46 1.89
N ASP A 170 15.50 -12.81 0.97
CA ASP A 170 14.08 -13.03 0.68
C ASP A 170 13.77 -12.48 -0.71
N HIS A 171 12.80 -13.08 -1.41
CA HIS A 171 12.39 -12.66 -2.75
C HIS A 171 13.57 -12.46 -3.73
N THR A 172 14.54 -13.37 -3.70
CA THR A 172 15.81 -13.26 -4.44
C THR A 172 15.64 -13.14 -5.95
N ASP A 173 14.57 -13.68 -6.51
CA ASP A 173 14.21 -13.56 -7.93
C ASP A 173 13.90 -12.11 -8.35
N TRP A 174 13.56 -11.24 -7.39
CA TRP A 174 13.16 -9.85 -7.62
C TRP A 174 14.13 -8.82 -7.07
N LEU A 175 14.72 -9.10 -5.90
CA LEU A 175 15.51 -8.14 -5.14
C LEU A 175 17.02 -8.38 -5.21
N GLY A 176 17.42 -9.53 -5.76
CA GLY A 176 18.81 -9.96 -5.84
C GLY A 176 19.17 -10.98 -4.77
N ASP A 177 20.35 -11.59 -4.92
CA ASP A 177 20.81 -12.78 -4.24
C ASP A 177 21.72 -12.49 -3.03
N THR A 178 21.89 -11.22 -2.67
CA THR A 178 22.68 -10.80 -1.49
C THR A 178 21.94 -9.80 -0.63
N ARG A 179 22.31 -9.73 0.66
CA ARG A 179 21.74 -8.75 1.60
C ARG A 179 21.98 -7.31 1.16
N GLU A 180 23.13 -7.03 0.53
CA GLU A 180 23.49 -5.71 0.02
C GLU A 180 22.53 -5.27 -1.10
N LYS A 181 22.23 -6.16 -2.05
CA LYS A 181 21.28 -5.89 -3.13
C LYS A 181 19.86 -5.68 -2.58
N ILE A 182 19.44 -6.56 -1.69
CA ILE A 182 18.13 -6.46 -1.02
C ILE A 182 18.05 -5.18 -0.18
N GLY A 183 19.12 -4.85 0.56
CA GLY A 183 19.24 -3.63 1.33
C GLY A 183 19.16 -2.38 0.47
N PHE A 184 19.82 -2.40 -0.70
CA PHE A 184 19.73 -1.32 -1.68
C PHE A 184 18.27 -1.08 -2.14
N GLU A 185 17.54 -2.13 -2.53
CA GLU A 185 16.14 -2.02 -2.92
C GLU A 185 15.26 -1.47 -1.78
N LYS A 186 15.48 -1.94 -0.56
CA LYS A 186 14.71 -1.47 0.61
C LYS A 186 15.04 -0.04 1.01
N ALA A 187 16.31 0.36 0.95
CA ALA A 187 16.77 1.70 1.35
C ALA A 187 16.17 2.84 0.50
N HIS A 188 15.63 2.54 -0.68
CA HIS A 188 14.98 3.54 -1.52
C HIS A 188 13.63 4.07 -0.99
N ILE A 189 13.17 3.59 0.16
CA ILE A 189 12.05 4.23 0.89
C ILE A 189 12.51 5.46 1.67
N TYR A 190 13.81 5.62 1.94
CA TYR A 190 14.34 6.79 2.63
C TYR A 190 14.24 8.05 1.77
N ARG A 191 14.08 9.19 2.42
CA ARG A 191 14.01 10.50 1.78
C ARG A 191 15.09 11.41 2.37
N ALA A 192 15.76 12.20 1.52
CA ALA A 192 16.75 13.15 1.97
C ALA A 192 16.18 14.16 2.97
N GLY A 193 16.88 14.39 4.08
CA GLY A 193 16.45 15.32 5.12
C GLY A 193 15.28 14.82 5.99
N ARG A 194 14.90 13.54 5.88
CA ARG A 194 13.87 12.92 6.72
C ARG A 194 14.48 11.86 7.63
N PRO A 195 13.90 11.59 8.81
CA PRO A 195 14.31 10.50 9.69
C PRO A 195 14.35 9.15 8.96
N ALA A 196 15.46 8.46 9.08
CA ALA A 196 15.73 7.13 8.56
C ALA A 196 16.17 6.24 9.72
N ILE A 197 15.43 5.20 10.02
CA ILE A 197 15.65 4.29 11.16
C ILE A 197 15.92 2.89 10.60
N CYS A 198 16.96 2.23 11.14
CA CYS A 198 17.25 0.81 10.90
C CYS A 198 17.96 0.19 12.11
#